data_be72dd9143c3619b413d0333e149056f
#
_entry.id   be72dd9143c3619b413d0333e149056f
#
_cell.length_a   1.000
_cell.length_b   1.000
_cell.length_c   1.000
_cell.angle_alpha   90.00
_cell.angle_beta   90.00
_cell.angle_gamma   90.00
#
_symmetry.space_group_name_H-M   'P 1'
#
loop_
_entity.id
_entity.type
_entity.pdbx_description
1 polymer ?
#
loop_
_entity_poly.entity_id
_entity_poly.type
_entity_poly.pdbx_seq_one_letter_code
_entity_poly.pdbx_strand_id
1 'polypeptide(L)'
;HKKSAADAREPKNMTNTKTHRRKRRQLVAVEAVDKKALDESKKACSLLGDASRAIANASNEDAWEKRGEKQVALGDAWQKSGLAKASSVAAYALDLLQNQGTKILVFAHHKSVMDALEQNLVRGLKGAKAMMRIDGTTAPRERQRLVEAFQNNPSTRLALLSVTAAGIGLTLTAASAVLFAELH
;
A
#
# COMPACT_ATOMS: atom_id res chain seq x y z
N HIS A 1 40.33 35.80 -55.42
CA HIS A 1 39.63 36.48 -54.31
C HIS A 1 38.66 35.50 -53.62
N LYS A 2 39.08 34.93 -52.55
CA LYS A 2 38.81 35.11 -51.12
C LYS A 2 37.34 35.34 -50.80
N LYS A 3 36.75 34.32 -50.07
CA LYS A 3 36.24 34.43 -48.69
C LYS A 3 35.60 33.10 -48.36
N SER A 4 36.16 32.32 -47.49
CA SER A 4 35.93 32.16 -46.05
C SER A 4 34.45 32.31 -45.68
N ALA A 5 33.77 31.18 -45.47
CA ALA A 5 32.52 31.06 -44.75
C ALA A 5 32.79 30.33 -43.47
N ALA A 6 32.57 31.01 -42.38
CA ALA A 6 32.76 30.57 -41.02
C ALA A 6 31.79 29.43 -40.66
N ASP A 7 32.36 28.42 -40.08
CA ASP A 7 31.68 27.28 -39.41
C ASP A 7 30.97 27.80 -38.13
N ALA A 8 29.67 28.01 -38.22
CA ALA A 8 28.81 28.31 -37.08
C ALA A 8 28.36 27.02 -36.44
N ARG A 9 29.14 26.51 -35.46
CA ARG A 9 28.73 25.44 -34.57
C ARG A 9 27.64 25.95 -33.65
N GLU A 10 26.40 25.50 -33.86
CA GLU A 10 25.33 25.63 -32.88
C GLU A 10 25.66 24.87 -31.60
N PRO A 11 25.49 25.47 -30.42
CA PRO A 11 25.65 24.74 -29.16
C PRO A 11 24.47 23.80 -28.99
N LYS A 12 24.71 22.49 -28.98
CA LYS A 12 23.77 21.47 -28.54
C LYS A 12 23.49 21.65 -27.03
N ASN A 13 22.51 22.48 -26.74
CA ASN A 13 21.99 22.64 -25.37
C ASN A 13 21.09 21.46 -25.05
N MET A 14 21.70 20.33 -24.68
CA MET A 14 20.99 19.21 -24.06
C MET A 14 20.69 19.55 -22.60
N THR A 15 19.70 20.37 -22.37
CA THR A 15 19.07 20.47 -21.05
C THR A 15 18.26 19.21 -20.79
N ASN A 16 18.93 18.20 -20.24
CA ASN A 16 18.29 17.04 -19.66
C ASN A 16 17.62 17.47 -18.35
N THR A 17 16.49 18.16 -18.46
CA THR A 17 15.61 18.47 -17.35
C THR A 17 14.91 17.18 -16.94
N LYS A 18 15.56 16.41 -16.04
CA LYS A 18 14.87 15.40 -15.25
C LYS A 18 13.77 16.12 -14.46
N THR A 19 12.58 16.13 -15.01
CA THR A 19 11.39 16.57 -14.29
C THR A 19 11.19 15.62 -13.13
N HIS A 20 11.70 15.98 -11.95
CA HIS A 20 11.37 15.32 -10.71
C HIS A 20 9.86 15.46 -10.50
N ARG A 21 9.08 14.45 -10.92
CA ARG A 21 7.68 14.37 -10.55
C ARG A 21 7.60 14.47 -9.04
N ARG A 22 7.06 15.56 -8.52
CA ARG A 22 6.85 15.74 -7.08
C ARG A 22 5.97 14.60 -6.58
N LYS A 23 6.48 13.83 -5.64
CA LYS A 23 5.69 12.82 -4.92
C LYS A 23 4.54 13.54 -4.22
N ARG A 24 3.31 13.17 -4.52
CA ARG A 24 2.11 13.75 -3.91
C ARG A 24 1.54 12.73 -2.95
N ARG A 25 1.39 13.12 -1.68
CA ARG A 25 0.66 12.34 -0.67
C ARG A 25 -0.79 12.82 -0.67
N GLN A 26 -1.73 11.89 -0.70
CA GLN A 26 -3.16 12.17 -0.63
C GLN A 26 -3.81 11.19 0.34
N LEU A 27 -4.66 11.73 1.22
CA LEU A 27 -5.59 10.93 2.01
C LEU A 27 -6.85 10.75 1.19
N VAL A 28 -7.28 9.51 1.00
CA VAL A 28 -8.50 9.17 0.28
C VAL A 28 -9.52 8.66 1.29
N ALA A 29 -10.64 9.36 1.41
CA ALA A 29 -11.77 8.88 2.17
C ALA A 29 -12.44 7.75 1.39
N VAL A 30 -12.63 6.60 2.02
CA VAL A 30 -13.35 5.47 1.45
C VAL A 30 -14.54 5.12 2.34
N GLU A 31 -15.70 4.85 1.74
CA GLU A 31 -16.87 4.38 2.46
C GLU A 31 -16.74 2.88 2.73
N ALA A 32 -17.05 2.46 3.95
CA ALA A 32 -17.09 1.04 4.27
C ALA A 32 -18.37 0.42 3.68
N VAL A 33 -18.20 -0.49 2.73
CA VAL A 33 -19.29 -1.19 2.06
C VAL A 33 -19.83 -2.32 2.94
N ASP A 34 -18.96 -2.98 3.71
CA ASP A 34 -19.34 -4.05 4.64
C ASP A 34 -19.73 -3.46 6.00
N LYS A 35 -21.06 -3.36 6.22
CA LYS A 35 -21.64 -2.85 7.47
C LYS A 35 -21.23 -3.68 8.68
N LYS A 36 -21.15 -5.01 8.55
CA LYS A 36 -20.76 -5.89 9.65
C LYS A 36 -19.30 -5.63 10.07
N ALA A 37 -18.40 -5.60 9.11
CA ALA A 37 -16.99 -5.30 9.37
C ALA A 37 -16.81 -3.88 9.93
N LEU A 38 -17.62 -2.91 9.49
CA LEU A 38 -17.63 -1.56 10.05
C LEU A 38 -18.06 -1.54 11.52
N ASP A 39 -19.12 -2.27 11.86
CA ASP A 39 -19.62 -2.34 13.23
C ASP A 39 -18.62 -3.07 14.16
N GLU A 40 -17.99 -4.12 13.68
CA GLU A 40 -16.90 -4.78 14.41
C GLU A 40 -15.71 -3.84 14.64
N SER A 41 -15.33 -3.04 13.65
CA SER A 41 -14.29 -2.02 13.78
C SER A 41 -14.66 -0.96 14.80
N LYS A 42 -15.91 -0.46 14.80
CA LYS A 42 -16.40 0.53 15.79
C LYS A 42 -16.36 -0.03 17.20
N LYS A 43 -16.78 -1.29 17.41
CA LYS A 43 -16.69 -1.97 18.71
C LYS A 43 -15.24 -2.08 19.20
N ALA A 44 -14.32 -2.47 18.33
CA ALA A 44 -12.90 -2.58 18.67
C ALA A 44 -12.29 -1.21 19.04
N CYS A 45 -12.66 -0.15 18.32
CA CYS A 45 -12.25 1.22 18.66
C CYS A 45 -12.82 1.68 20.01
N SER A 46 -14.05 1.31 20.37
CA SER A 46 -14.65 1.58 21.67
C SER A 46 -13.87 0.87 22.79
N LEU A 47 -13.58 -0.41 22.64
CA LEU A 47 -12.78 -1.18 23.60
C LEU A 47 -11.38 -0.58 23.81
N LEU A 48 -10.73 -0.11 22.74
CA LEU A 48 -9.47 0.60 22.83
C LEU A 48 -9.59 1.89 23.63
N GLY A 49 -10.69 2.62 23.45
CA GLY A 49 -11.03 3.82 24.24
C GLY A 49 -11.19 3.50 25.73
N ASP A 50 -11.89 2.41 26.05
CA ASP A 50 -12.08 1.93 27.42
C ASP A 50 -10.75 1.51 28.07
N ALA A 51 -9.93 0.74 27.37
CA ALA A 51 -8.60 0.34 27.82
C ALA A 51 -7.68 1.56 28.06
N SER A 52 -7.79 2.59 27.22
CA SER A 52 -7.03 3.85 27.39
C SER A 52 -7.47 4.62 28.63
N ARG A 53 -8.78 4.67 28.93
CA ARG A 53 -9.34 5.28 30.14
C ARG A 53 -8.95 4.49 31.39
N ALA A 54 -8.95 3.16 31.31
CA ALA A 54 -8.56 2.29 32.41
C ALA A 54 -7.11 2.53 32.86
N ILE A 55 -6.20 2.78 31.93
CA ILE A 55 -4.80 3.14 32.27
C ILE A 55 -4.72 4.50 32.97
N ALA A 56 -5.48 5.50 32.49
CA ALA A 56 -5.47 6.83 33.09
C ALA A 56 -5.93 6.83 34.55
N ASN A 57 -6.77 5.84 34.95
CA ASN A 57 -7.33 5.71 36.29
C ASN A 57 -6.65 4.60 37.12
N ALA A 58 -5.60 3.95 36.61
CA ALA A 58 -4.93 2.84 37.27
C ALA A 58 -3.93 3.32 38.32
N SER A 59 -3.76 2.52 39.38
CA SER A 59 -2.60 2.60 40.28
C SER A 59 -1.31 2.31 39.51
N ASN A 60 -0.15 2.70 40.05
CA ASN A 60 1.14 2.39 39.42
C ASN A 60 1.39 0.87 39.30
N GLU A 61 0.87 0.09 40.21
CA GLU A 61 1.03 -1.39 40.23
C GLU A 61 0.22 -2.07 39.12
N ASP A 62 -1.01 -1.61 38.87
CA ASP A 62 -1.90 -2.16 37.86
C ASP A 62 -1.62 -1.62 36.44
N ALA A 63 -0.88 -0.53 36.33
CA ALA A 63 -0.67 0.17 35.06
C ALA A 63 0.08 -0.70 34.02
N TRP A 64 0.92 -1.62 34.44
CA TRP A 64 1.66 -2.53 33.55
C TRP A 64 0.71 -3.51 32.82
N GLU A 65 -0.16 -4.19 33.57
CA GLU A 65 -1.14 -5.13 33.02
C GLU A 65 -2.09 -4.44 32.05
N LYS A 66 -2.63 -3.29 32.45
CA LYS A 66 -3.54 -2.47 31.62
C LYS A 66 -2.89 -1.92 30.35
N ARG A 67 -1.56 -1.70 30.35
CA ARG A 67 -0.83 -1.37 29.11
C ARG A 67 -0.78 -2.54 28.15
N GLY A 68 -0.63 -3.76 28.67
CA GLY A 68 -0.72 -5.00 27.86
C GLY A 68 -2.09 -5.14 27.19
N GLU A 69 -3.17 -4.99 27.97
CA GLU A 69 -4.55 -5.04 27.46
C GLU A 69 -4.80 -3.98 26.37
N LYS A 70 -4.30 -2.75 26.58
CA LYS A 70 -4.40 -1.69 25.58
C LYS A 70 -3.67 -2.04 24.29
N GLN A 71 -2.48 -2.65 24.38
CA GLN A 71 -1.72 -3.06 23.20
C GLN A 71 -2.47 -4.11 22.38
N VAL A 72 -3.11 -5.07 23.04
CA VAL A 72 -3.96 -6.06 22.37
C VAL A 72 -5.18 -5.41 21.73
N ALA A 73 -5.87 -4.52 22.44
CA ALA A 73 -7.03 -3.80 21.91
C ALA A 73 -6.65 -2.90 20.71
N LEU A 74 -5.46 -2.31 20.74
CA LEU A 74 -4.96 -1.51 19.63
C LEU A 74 -4.74 -2.36 18.38
N GLY A 75 -4.10 -3.54 18.52
CA GLY A 75 -3.89 -4.47 17.41
C GLY A 75 -5.21 -4.93 16.78
N ASP A 76 -6.19 -5.29 17.63
CA ASP A 76 -7.54 -5.71 17.19
C ASP A 76 -8.28 -4.57 16.45
N ALA A 77 -8.23 -3.36 16.99
CA ALA A 77 -8.84 -2.18 16.37
C ALA A 77 -8.22 -1.87 14.99
N TRP A 78 -6.92 -1.97 14.85
CA TRP A 78 -6.23 -1.79 13.57
C TRP A 78 -6.64 -2.84 12.55
N GLN A 79 -6.58 -4.10 12.92
CA GLN A 79 -6.95 -5.21 12.04
C GLN A 79 -8.39 -5.10 11.55
N LYS A 80 -9.34 -4.84 12.45
CA LYS A 80 -10.76 -4.68 12.11
C LYS A 80 -11.02 -3.43 11.26
N SER A 81 -10.31 -2.34 11.53
CA SER A 81 -10.36 -1.15 10.69
C SER A 81 -9.84 -1.42 9.27
N GLY A 82 -8.78 -2.20 9.14
CA GLY A 82 -8.25 -2.64 7.85
C GLY A 82 -9.27 -3.49 7.07
N LEU A 83 -9.87 -4.48 7.75
CA LEU A 83 -10.91 -5.34 7.16
C LEU A 83 -12.14 -4.55 6.69
N ALA A 84 -12.60 -3.60 7.49
CA ALA A 84 -13.76 -2.76 7.14
C ALA A 84 -13.53 -1.93 5.86
N LYS A 85 -12.28 -1.58 5.54
CA LYS A 85 -11.90 -0.79 4.37
C LYS A 85 -11.49 -1.64 3.16
N ALA A 86 -11.22 -2.93 3.34
CA ALA A 86 -10.56 -3.76 2.32
C ALA A 86 -11.29 -3.76 0.97
N SER A 87 -12.62 -3.86 0.96
CA SER A 87 -13.42 -3.84 -0.26
C SER A 87 -13.33 -2.49 -0.99
N SER A 88 -13.41 -1.39 -0.26
CA SER A 88 -13.35 -0.04 -0.82
C SER A 88 -11.95 0.33 -1.30
N VAL A 89 -10.91 -0.10 -0.59
CA VAL A 89 -9.51 0.05 -1.04
C VAL A 89 -9.27 -0.75 -2.32
N ALA A 90 -9.79 -1.97 -2.41
CA ALA A 90 -9.69 -2.77 -3.62
C ALA A 90 -10.42 -2.12 -4.79
N ALA A 91 -11.63 -1.60 -4.59
CA ALA A 91 -12.38 -0.87 -5.62
C ALA A 91 -11.62 0.37 -6.11
N TYR A 92 -11.06 1.16 -5.21
CA TYR A 92 -10.24 2.31 -5.56
C TYR A 92 -8.96 1.92 -6.33
N ALA A 93 -8.30 0.84 -5.93
CA ALA A 93 -7.14 0.32 -6.64
C ALA A 93 -7.49 -0.10 -8.08
N LEU A 94 -8.62 -0.77 -8.27
CA LEU A 94 -9.12 -1.17 -9.59
C LEU A 94 -9.47 0.04 -10.46
N ASP A 95 -10.10 1.06 -9.88
CA ASP A 95 -10.39 2.33 -10.58
C ASP A 95 -9.11 3.02 -11.07
N LEU A 96 -8.08 3.10 -10.22
CA LEU A 96 -6.77 3.64 -10.62
C LEU A 96 -6.14 2.86 -11.77
N LEU A 97 -6.23 1.52 -11.74
CA LEU A 97 -5.70 0.66 -12.81
C LEU A 97 -6.43 0.87 -14.13
N GLN A 98 -7.74 1.08 -14.10
CA GLN A 98 -8.55 1.31 -15.29
C GLN A 98 -8.30 2.67 -15.90
N ASN A 99 -8.28 3.72 -15.08
CA ASN A 99 -8.26 5.10 -15.54
C ASN A 99 -6.85 5.62 -15.85
N GLN A 100 -5.82 5.12 -15.18
CA GLN A 100 -4.47 5.69 -15.34
C GLN A 100 -3.52 4.81 -16.15
N GLY A 101 -3.88 3.57 -16.49
CA GLY A 101 -3.03 2.68 -17.28
C GLY A 101 -1.70 2.28 -16.61
N THR A 102 -1.51 2.64 -15.33
CA THR A 102 -0.24 2.53 -14.59
C THR A 102 -0.17 1.29 -13.73
N LYS A 103 1.05 0.92 -13.29
CA LYS A 103 1.24 -0.11 -12.27
C LYS A 103 1.15 0.51 -10.89
N ILE A 104 0.52 -0.21 -9.95
CA ILE A 104 0.31 0.24 -8.58
C ILE A 104 0.79 -0.77 -7.54
N LEU A 105 1.24 -0.25 -6.40
CA LEU A 105 1.56 -1.03 -5.20
C LEU A 105 0.46 -0.82 -4.18
N VAL A 106 0.01 -1.90 -3.55
CA VAL A 106 -0.93 -1.87 -2.44
C VAL A 106 -0.26 -2.51 -1.23
N PHE A 107 -0.14 -1.75 -0.15
CA PHE A 107 0.46 -2.21 1.09
C PHE A 107 -0.59 -2.47 2.15
N ALA A 108 -0.45 -3.59 2.87
CA ALA A 108 -1.20 -3.89 4.07
C ALA A 108 -0.28 -4.54 5.12
N HIS A 109 -0.66 -4.46 6.39
CA HIS A 109 0.12 -5.02 7.49
C HIS A 109 -0.38 -6.40 7.89
N HIS A 110 -1.69 -6.52 8.20
CA HIS A 110 -2.27 -7.76 8.70
C HIS A 110 -2.54 -8.74 7.55
N LYS A 111 -2.20 -10.02 7.78
CA LYS A 111 -2.44 -11.08 6.80
C LYS A 111 -3.92 -11.18 6.41
N SER A 112 -4.83 -11.10 7.37
CA SER A 112 -6.28 -11.15 7.12
C SER A 112 -6.76 -10.01 6.22
N VAL A 113 -6.18 -8.81 6.36
CA VAL A 113 -6.48 -7.67 5.49
C VAL A 113 -5.92 -7.91 4.09
N MET A 114 -4.71 -8.46 3.98
CA MET A 114 -4.15 -8.85 2.68
C MET A 114 -5.03 -9.90 1.98
N ASP A 115 -5.50 -10.91 2.72
CA ASP A 115 -6.37 -11.96 2.16
C ASP A 115 -7.71 -11.37 1.68
N ALA A 116 -8.30 -10.46 2.44
CA ALA A 116 -9.52 -9.76 2.05
C ALA A 116 -9.32 -8.85 0.82
N LEU A 117 -8.20 -8.12 0.77
CA LEU A 117 -7.81 -7.32 -0.39
C LEU A 117 -7.64 -8.20 -1.63
N GLU A 118 -6.88 -9.29 -1.53
CA GLU A 118 -6.65 -10.22 -2.62
C GLU A 118 -7.95 -10.75 -3.20
N GLN A 119 -8.86 -11.24 -2.34
CA GLN A 119 -10.16 -11.73 -2.79
C GLN A 119 -10.96 -10.70 -3.57
N ASN A 120 -10.99 -9.45 -3.11
CA ASN A 120 -11.70 -8.37 -3.78
C ASN A 120 -11.01 -7.93 -5.09
N LEU A 121 -9.68 -7.86 -5.10
CA LEU A 121 -8.89 -7.51 -6.27
C LEU A 121 -8.98 -8.55 -7.37
N VAL A 122 -8.89 -9.84 -7.03
CA VAL A 122 -8.99 -10.95 -8.01
C VAL A 122 -10.35 -10.97 -8.69
N ARG A 123 -11.43 -10.66 -7.96
CA ARG A 123 -12.78 -10.55 -8.55
C ARG A 123 -12.89 -9.43 -9.60
N GLY A 124 -12.16 -8.32 -9.39
CA GLY A 124 -12.20 -7.16 -10.29
C GLY A 124 -11.17 -7.22 -11.42
N LEU A 125 -10.09 -7.98 -11.25
CA LEU A 125 -9.05 -8.14 -12.26
C LEU A 125 -9.43 -9.23 -13.27
N LYS A 126 -9.34 -8.90 -14.55
CA LYS A 126 -9.53 -9.89 -15.63
C LYS A 126 -8.30 -10.79 -15.75
N GLY A 127 -8.13 -11.71 -14.80
CA GLY A 127 -7.08 -12.71 -14.82
C GLY A 127 -6.08 -12.65 -13.65
N ALA A 128 -5.75 -13.82 -13.12
CA ALA A 128 -4.84 -13.99 -11.97
C ALA A 128 -3.40 -13.50 -12.23
N LYS A 129 -2.99 -13.37 -13.49
CA LYS A 129 -1.65 -12.89 -13.88
C LYS A 129 -1.49 -11.37 -13.77
N ALA A 130 -2.58 -10.63 -13.57
CA ALA A 130 -2.53 -9.17 -13.47
C ALA A 130 -2.04 -8.66 -12.10
N MET A 131 -1.95 -9.55 -11.11
CA MET A 131 -1.52 -9.22 -9.75
C MET A 131 -0.42 -10.16 -9.28
N MET A 132 0.52 -9.63 -8.48
CA MET A 132 1.43 -10.42 -7.66
C MET A 132 1.20 -10.13 -6.18
N ARG A 133 1.51 -11.09 -5.32
CA ARG A 133 1.50 -10.94 -3.86
C ARG A 133 2.85 -11.31 -3.27
N ILE A 134 3.37 -10.49 -2.37
CA ILE A 134 4.57 -10.77 -1.57
C ILE A 134 4.24 -10.52 -0.10
N ASP A 135 4.40 -11.54 0.70
CA ASP A 135 4.27 -11.47 2.16
C ASP A 135 5.41 -12.21 2.88
N GLY A 136 5.32 -12.36 4.21
CA GLY A 136 6.34 -13.02 5.02
C GLY A 136 6.57 -14.48 4.67
N THR A 137 5.62 -15.15 4.03
CA THR A 137 5.73 -16.57 3.62
C THR A 137 6.35 -16.75 2.23
N THR A 138 6.50 -15.68 1.46
CA THR A 138 7.06 -15.74 0.11
C THR A 138 8.57 -16.03 0.16
N ALA A 139 8.98 -17.16 -0.41
CA ALA A 139 10.39 -17.55 -0.44
C ALA A 139 11.26 -16.54 -1.22
N PRO A 140 12.55 -16.35 -0.86
CA PRO A 140 13.41 -15.34 -1.50
C PRO A 140 13.53 -15.47 -3.02
N ARG A 141 13.65 -16.69 -3.55
CA ARG A 141 13.67 -16.95 -5.00
C ARG A 141 12.38 -16.55 -5.70
N GLU A 142 11.25 -16.90 -5.10
CA GLU A 142 9.95 -16.54 -5.64
C GLU A 142 9.72 -15.02 -5.59
N ARG A 143 10.15 -14.39 -4.53
CA ARG A 143 10.10 -12.93 -4.37
C ARG A 143 10.82 -12.22 -5.51
N GLN A 144 12.04 -12.66 -5.83
CA GLN A 144 12.82 -12.12 -6.95
C GLN A 144 12.09 -12.30 -8.29
N ARG A 145 11.56 -13.49 -8.55
CA ARG A 145 10.80 -13.79 -9.77
C ARG A 145 9.55 -12.92 -9.92
N LEU A 146 8.83 -12.71 -8.83
CA LEU A 146 7.63 -11.85 -8.80
C LEU A 146 7.99 -10.39 -9.07
N VAL A 147 9.08 -9.89 -8.48
CA VAL A 147 9.59 -8.53 -8.73
C VAL A 147 9.95 -8.36 -10.21
N GLU A 148 10.69 -9.29 -10.79
CA GLU A 148 11.05 -9.26 -12.21
C GLU A 148 9.82 -9.29 -13.12
N ALA A 149 8.84 -10.14 -12.80
CA ALA A 149 7.56 -10.19 -13.52
C ALA A 149 6.82 -8.86 -13.42
N PHE A 150 6.76 -8.25 -12.25
CA PHE A 150 6.12 -6.94 -12.08
C PHE A 150 6.85 -5.85 -12.86
N GLN A 151 8.18 -5.84 -12.86
CA GLN A 151 8.96 -4.83 -13.59
C GLN A 151 8.78 -4.94 -15.10
N ASN A 152 8.90 -6.16 -15.64
CA ASN A 152 9.06 -6.39 -17.08
C ASN A 152 7.77 -6.79 -17.80
N ASN A 153 6.78 -7.39 -17.11
CA ASN A 153 5.56 -7.84 -17.76
C ASN A 153 4.47 -6.74 -17.68
N PRO A 154 4.02 -6.19 -18.81
CA PRO A 154 2.97 -5.17 -18.85
C PRO A 154 1.60 -5.70 -18.35
N SER A 155 1.38 -7.01 -18.37
CA SER A 155 0.14 -7.61 -17.87
C SER A 155 0.07 -7.65 -16.33
N THR A 156 1.23 -7.66 -15.64
CA THR A 156 1.29 -7.63 -14.16
C THR A 156 1.26 -6.19 -13.71
N ARG A 157 0.09 -5.69 -13.32
CA ARG A 157 -0.15 -4.27 -13.07
C ARG A 157 -0.33 -3.90 -11.60
N LEU A 158 -0.60 -4.88 -10.75
CA LEU A 158 -0.81 -4.68 -9.31
C LEU A 158 0.15 -5.55 -8.49
N ALA A 159 0.76 -4.97 -7.47
CA ALA A 159 1.51 -5.68 -6.45
C ALA A 159 0.86 -5.47 -5.08
N LEU A 160 0.40 -6.56 -4.45
CA LEU A 160 -0.07 -6.58 -3.07
C LEU A 160 1.09 -7.00 -2.16
N LEU A 161 1.47 -6.14 -1.24
CA LEU A 161 2.70 -6.26 -0.47
C LEU A 161 2.43 -6.15 1.03
N SER A 162 3.01 -7.04 1.80
CA SER A 162 3.07 -6.85 3.26
C SER A 162 4.09 -5.75 3.59
N VAL A 163 3.72 -4.82 4.46
CA VAL A 163 4.62 -3.75 4.93
C VAL A 163 5.89 -4.33 5.51
N THR A 164 5.80 -5.39 6.31
CA THR A 164 6.95 -6.06 6.95
C THR A 164 7.84 -6.80 5.95
N ALA A 165 7.25 -7.46 4.94
CA ALA A 165 8.01 -8.22 3.94
C ALA A 165 8.64 -7.32 2.87
N ALA A 166 8.05 -6.16 2.58
CA ALA A 166 8.58 -5.19 1.62
C ALA A 166 9.71 -4.33 2.17
N GLY A 167 9.90 -4.28 3.49
CA GLY A 167 11.02 -3.58 4.14
C GLY A 167 12.42 -4.11 3.77
N ILE A 168 12.51 -5.16 2.98
CA ILE A 168 13.77 -5.82 2.57
C ILE A 168 14.29 -5.29 1.21
N GLY A 169 14.10 -4.00 0.92
CA GLY A 169 14.77 -3.37 -0.22
C GLY A 169 14.30 -3.84 -1.61
N LEU A 170 12.99 -4.06 -1.81
CA LEU A 170 12.45 -4.39 -3.12
C LEU A 170 12.52 -3.19 -4.08
N THR A 171 13.04 -3.40 -5.29
CA THR A 171 13.07 -2.38 -6.34
C THR A 171 11.83 -2.54 -7.23
N LEU A 172 10.84 -1.67 -7.08
CA LEU A 172 9.55 -1.71 -7.78
C LEU A 172 9.28 -0.38 -8.52
N THR A 173 10.26 0.07 -9.31
CA THR A 173 10.25 1.36 -10.01
C THR A 173 9.23 1.46 -11.14
N ALA A 174 8.71 0.34 -11.62
CA ALA A 174 7.66 0.32 -12.64
C ALA A 174 6.30 0.85 -12.13
N ALA A 175 6.12 0.96 -10.82
CA ALA A 175 4.91 1.49 -10.24
C ALA A 175 4.89 3.03 -10.24
N SER A 176 3.73 3.61 -10.54
CA SER A 176 3.52 5.06 -10.52
C SER A 176 2.71 5.53 -9.32
N ALA A 177 2.00 4.62 -8.66
CA ALA A 177 1.19 4.92 -7.48
C ALA A 177 1.38 3.88 -6.39
N VAL A 178 1.24 4.33 -5.15
CA VAL A 178 1.32 3.50 -3.94
C VAL A 178 0.10 3.77 -3.10
N LEU A 179 -0.60 2.71 -2.70
CA LEU A 179 -1.72 2.74 -1.78
C LEU A 179 -1.34 2.03 -0.48
N PHE A 180 -1.65 2.65 0.64
CA PHE A 180 -1.58 2.03 1.95
C PHE A 180 -2.99 1.76 2.44
N ALA A 181 -3.39 0.48 2.52
CA ALA A 181 -4.68 0.07 3.06
C ALA A 181 -4.71 0.22 4.59
N GLU A 182 -3.54 0.05 5.21
CA GLU A 182 -3.33 0.24 6.64
C GLU A 182 -2.12 1.16 6.83
N LEU A 183 -2.25 2.10 7.78
CA LEU A 183 -1.14 2.93 8.26
C LEU A 183 -0.83 2.51 9.69
N HIS A 184 0.44 2.29 9.98
CA HIS A 184 0.98 1.96 11.30
C HIS A 184 1.49 3.19 11.98
#